data_7690623bd08ce881bfef3fbce41704b7
#
_entry.id   7690623bd08ce881bfef3fbce41704b7
#
_cell.length_a   1.000
_cell.length_b   1.000
_cell.length_c   1.000
_cell.angle_alpha   90.00
_cell.angle_beta   90.00
_cell.angle_gamma   90.00
#
_symmetry.space_group_name_H-M   'P 1'
#
loop_
_entity.id
_entity.type
_entity.pdbx_description
1 polymer ?
#
loop_
_entity_poly.entity_id
_entity_poly.type
_entity_poly.pdbx_seq_one_letter_code
_entity_poly.pdbx_strand_id
1 'polypeptide(L)'
;MGPYITHITPGKIVDMGIKDSNNMGAAMAPAALDTIITHFKDTGRNPSYYDAIITGDLGAVGKEILNELALSQGYNMKSNYNDCGVLIFDKEKQDVHSGGSGCGCCASVFSGLLFNQLKQKKLKKILLVATGALTNATTSQQGESIPRNCSCCFYRNLVIFYFL
;
A
#
# COMPACT_ATOMS: atom_id res chain seq x y z
N MET A 1 13.40 -23.22 -5.51
CA MET A 1 12.84 -22.63 -4.28
C MET A 1 11.99 -21.44 -4.69
N GLY A 2 10.74 -21.38 -4.27
CA GLY A 2 9.84 -20.28 -4.63
C GLY A 2 10.07 -19.03 -3.77
N PRO A 3 9.33 -17.96 -4.08
CA PRO A 3 9.33 -16.74 -3.24
C PRO A 3 8.91 -17.10 -1.78
N TYR A 4 9.36 -16.39 -0.72
CA TYR A 4 9.04 -16.61 0.70
C TYR A 4 9.07 -15.31 1.50
N ILE A 5 8.25 -15.21 2.59
CA ILE A 5 8.24 -14.06 3.49
C ILE A 5 9.45 -14.10 4.41
N THR A 6 9.99 -12.94 4.67
CA THR A 6 11.07 -12.80 5.65
C THR A 6 10.69 -11.96 6.87
N HIS A 7 9.81 -11.00 6.70
CA HIS A 7 9.43 -10.05 7.77
C HIS A 7 7.97 -9.68 7.62
N ILE A 8 7.31 -9.47 8.76
CA ILE A 8 5.95 -8.94 8.85
C ILE A 8 6.01 -7.79 9.87
N THR A 9 5.44 -6.66 9.51
CA THR A 9 5.26 -5.51 10.41
C THR A 9 3.77 -5.25 10.55
N PRO A 10 3.19 -5.51 11.73
CA PRO A 10 1.80 -5.15 11.99
C PRO A 10 1.64 -3.64 11.93
N GLY A 11 0.62 -3.18 11.22
CA GLY A 11 0.23 -1.78 11.25
C GLY A 11 -0.65 -1.47 12.45
N LYS A 12 -0.85 -0.18 12.69
CA LYS A 12 -1.80 0.32 13.69
C LYS A 12 -2.92 1.09 13.03
N ILE A 13 -4.00 1.28 13.76
CA ILE A 13 -5.09 2.18 13.33
C ILE A 13 -4.59 3.62 13.44
N VAL A 14 -4.70 4.36 12.34
CA VAL A 14 -4.37 5.79 12.26
C VAL A 14 -5.63 6.53 11.85
N ASP A 15 -6.03 7.52 12.63
CA ASP A 15 -7.14 8.42 12.34
C ASP A 15 -6.62 9.85 12.28
N MET A 16 -6.69 10.45 11.10
CA MET A 16 -6.30 11.84 10.85
C MET A 16 -7.52 12.77 10.78
N GLY A 17 -8.68 12.32 11.23
CA GLY A 17 -9.90 13.12 11.20
C GLY A 17 -10.48 13.32 9.79
N ILE A 18 -10.06 12.55 8.79
CA ILE A 18 -10.55 12.66 7.42
C ILE A 18 -11.94 12.05 7.33
N LYS A 19 -12.92 12.85 6.87
CA LYS A 19 -14.34 12.50 6.79
C LYS A 19 -14.83 12.25 5.36
N ASP A 20 -14.05 12.64 4.36
CA ASP A 20 -14.42 12.47 2.95
C ASP A 20 -14.25 11.01 2.52
N SER A 21 -15.37 10.31 2.39
CA SER A 21 -15.42 8.92 1.92
C SER A 21 -15.09 8.77 0.44
N ASN A 22 -15.12 9.85 -0.35
CA ASN A 22 -14.76 9.80 -1.77
C ASN A 22 -13.25 9.86 -2.01
N ASN A 23 -12.48 10.32 -1.00
CA ASN A 23 -11.02 10.39 -1.08
C ASN A 23 -10.35 9.37 -0.14
N MET A 24 -10.61 8.10 -0.38
CA MET A 24 -10.07 6.99 0.40
C MET A 24 -8.55 6.92 0.36
N GLY A 25 -7.94 7.27 -0.78
CA GLY A 25 -6.48 7.27 -0.95
C GLY A 25 -5.79 8.25 0.00
N ALA A 26 -6.30 9.49 0.08
CA ALA A 26 -5.77 10.49 1.00
C ALA A 26 -5.92 10.04 2.46
N ALA A 27 -7.02 9.41 2.78
CA ALA A 27 -7.29 8.93 4.13
C ALA A 27 -6.37 7.75 4.53
N MET A 28 -6.06 6.82 3.62
CA MET A 28 -5.22 5.64 3.89
C MET A 28 -3.71 5.94 3.83
N ALA A 29 -3.28 6.95 3.08
CA ALA A 29 -1.86 7.25 2.88
C ALA A 29 -1.08 7.47 4.21
N PRO A 30 -1.58 8.19 5.23
CA PRO A 30 -0.87 8.34 6.50
C PRO A 30 -0.66 7.03 7.26
N ALA A 31 -1.63 6.13 7.25
CA ALA A 31 -1.50 4.82 7.89
C ALA A 31 -0.50 3.93 7.15
N ALA A 32 -0.50 3.96 5.82
CA ALA A 32 0.49 3.26 5.01
C ALA A 32 1.91 3.79 5.27
N LEU A 33 2.07 5.12 5.37
CA LEU A 33 3.36 5.73 5.69
C LEU A 33 3.87 5.32 7.07
N ASP A 34 3.04 5.40 8.10
CA ASP A 34 3.41 5.00 9.45
C ASP A 34 3.94 3.55 9.47
N THR A 35 3.23 2.64 8.80
CA THR A 35 3.63 1.24 8.72
C THR A 35 4.94 1.03 7.95
N ILE A 36 5.13 1.73 6.82
CA ILE A 36 6.37 1.68 6.03
C ILE A 36 7.56 2.18 6.84
N ILE A 37 7.42 3.31 7.51
CA ILE A 37 8.49 3.89 8.33
C ILE A 37 8.80 3.01 9.53
N THR A 38 7.79 2.47 10.19
CA THR A 38 7.98 1.49 11.27
C THR A 38 8.76 0.29 10.76
N HIS A 39 8.39 -0.25 9.59
CA HIS A 39 9.12 -1.36 8.98
C HIS A 39 10.60 -1.02 8.70
N PHE A 40 10.88 0.18 8.19
CA PHE A 40 12.27 0.60 7.93
C PHE A 40 13.06 0.72 9.22
N LYS A 41 12.48 1.28 10.27
CA LYS A 41 13.12 1.42 11.60
C LYS A 41 13.39 0.06 12.24
N ASP A 42 12.40 -0.82 12.27
CA ASP A 42 12.51 -2.14 12.91
C ASP A 42 13.52 -3.05 12.21
N THR A 43 13.65 -2.91 10.89
CA THR A 43 14.55 -3.75 10.10
C THR A 43 15.92 -3.11 9.81
N GLY A 44 16.12 -1.83 10.17
CA GLY A 44 17.33 -1.07 9.84
C GLY A 44 17.51 -0.86 8.33
N ARG A 45 16.42 -0.86 7.54
CA ARG A 45 16.46 -0.75 6.09
C ARG A 45 15.96 0.61 5.62
N ASN A 46 16.22 0.90 4.35
CA ASN A 46 15.76 2.10 3.68
C ASN A 46 15.07 1.75 2.35
N PRO A 47 14.43 2.72 1.68
CA PRO A 47 13.73 2.44 0.42
C PRO A 47 14.57 1.76 -0.66
N SER A 48 15.85 2.09 -0.79
CA SER A 48 16.73 1.53 -1.81
C SER A 48 17.07 0.05 -1.64
N TYR A 49 16.74 -0.52 -0.47
CA TYR A 49 16.89 -1.96 -0.22
C TYR A 49 15.91 -2.82 -1.04
N TYR A 50 14.79 -2.25 -1.44
CA TYR A 50 13.69 -2.94 -2.14
C TYR A 50 13.73 -2.67 -3.63
N ASP A 51 13.47 -3.70 -4.44
CA ASP A 51 13.27 -3.53 -5.89
C ASP A 51 11.91 -2.85 -6.16
N ALA A 52 10.92 -3.11 -5.31
CA ALA A 52 9.63 -2.44 -5.36
C ALA A 52 9.00 -2.32 -3.95
N ILE A 53 8.38 -1.18 -3.69
CA ILE A 53 7.50 -0.91 -2.55
C ILE A 53 6.11 -0.71 -3.14
N ILE A 54 5.13 -1.51 -2.73
CA ILE A 54 3.81 -1.54 -3.36
C ILE A 54 2.73 -1.41 -2.29
N THR A 55 1.90 -0.38 -2.41
CA THR A 55 0.69 -0.24 -1.57
C THR A 55 -0.52 -0.94 -2.17
N GLY A 56 -1.52 -1.22 -1.33
CA GLY A 56 -2.64 -2.09 -1.69
C GLY A 56 -3.65 -1.46 -2.64
N ASP A 57 -4.12 -0.25 -2.34
CA ASP A 57 -5.19 0.41 -3.09
C ASP A 57 -5.36 1.87 -2.66
N LEU A 58 -4.31 2.67 -2.80
CA LEU A 58 -4.37 4.11 -2.55
C LEU A 58 -4.85 4.90 -3.78
N GLY A 59 -4.73 4.32 -4.95
CA GLY A 59 -4.92 5.00 -6.22
C GLY A 59 -3.86 6.07 -6.50
N ALA A 60 -4.02 6.82 -7.58
CA ALA A 60 -3.02 7.81 -8.00
C ALA A 60 -2.87 8.94 -6.98
N VAL A 61 -3.98 9.49 -6.49
CA VAL A 61 -3.97 10.60 -5.52
C VAL A 61 -3.29 10.17 -4.21
N GLY A 62 -3.71 9.03 -3.63
CA GLY A 62 -3.12 8.54 -2.40
C GLY A 62 -1.65 8.13 -2.55
N LYS A 63 -1.26 7.63 -3.72
CA LYS A 63 0.14 7.34 -4.07
C LYS A 63 1.01 8.59 -4.04
N GLU A 64 0.54 9.69 -4.63
CA GLU A 64 1.25 10.98 -4.63
C GLU A 64 1.37 11.54 -3.22
N ILE A 65 0.27 11.58 -2.47
CA ILE A 65 0.27 12.03 -1.08
C ILE A 65 1.28 11.21 -0.24
N LEU A 66 1.30 9.90 -0.37
CA LEU A 66 2.24 9.06 0.37
C LEU A 66 3.69 9.36 -0.01
N ASN A 67 3.99 9.58 -1.29
CA ASN A 67 5.33 9.96 -1.73
C ASN A 67 5.78 11.30 -1.12
N GLU A 68 4.93 12.30 -1.08
CA GLU A 68 5.24 13.62 -0.51
C GLU A 68 5.44 13.52 1.01
N LEU A 69 4.55 12.80 1.70
CA LEU A 69 4.67 12.56 3.13
C LEU A 69 5.95 11.78 3.47
N ALA A 70 6.31 10.76 2.71
CA ALA A 70 7.54 10.00 2.91
C ALA A 70 8.78 10.88 2.71
N LEU A 71 8.79 11.71 1.67
CA LEU A 71 9.88 12.63 1.38
C LEU A 71 10.05 13.67 2.49
N SER A 72 8.97 14.21 3.04
CA SER A 72 9.01 15.15 4.17
C SER A 72 9.63 14.54 5.44
N GLN A 73 9.61 13.21 5.57
CA GLN A 73 10.25 12.47 6.66
C GLN A 73 11.63 11.89 6.28
N GLY A 74 12.19 12.31 5.14
CA GLY A 74 13.53 11.92 4.70
C GLY A 74 13.60 10.59 3.92
N TYR A 75 12.47 9.99 3.56
CA TYR A 75 12.42 8.74 2.81
C TYR A 75 12.03 8.99 1.35
N ASN A 76 12.99 8.92 0.44
CA ASN A 76 12.71 9.02 -1.00
C ASN A 76 12.40 7.64 -1.57
N MET A 77 11.13 7.42 -1.93
CA MET A 77 10.65 6.16 -2.51
C MET A 77 10.29 6.29 -3.99
N LYS A 78 10.38 7.48 -4.58
CA LYS A 78 9.83 7.82 -5.90
C LYS A 78 10.26 6.87 -7.03
N SER A 79 11.46 6.30 -6.95
CA SER A 79 12.03 5.45 -8.00
C SER A 79 11.49 4.02 -8.02
N ASN A 80 11.01 3.49 -6.90
CA ASN A 80 10.62 2.10 -6.73
C ASN A 80 9.28 1.91 -6.01
N TYR A 81 8.53 2.98 -5.79
CA TYR A 81 7.21 2.93 -5.19
C TYR A 81 6.10 2.93 -6.24
N ASN A 82 5.11 2.04 -6.06
CA ASN A 82 3.89 2.02 -6.83
C ASN A 82 2.70 1.55 -5.97
N ASP A 83 1.51 1.53 -6.56
CA ASP A 83 0.27 1.18 -5.89
C ASP A 83 -0.55 0.19 -6.74
N CYS A 84 -1.18 -0.80 -6.10
CA CYS A 84 -1.97 -1.81 -6.79
C CYS A 84 -3.17 -1.19 -7.52
N GLY A 85 -3.83 -0.19 -6.93
CA GLY A 85 -4.94 0.53 -7.57
C GLY A 85 -4.54 1.33 -8.79
N VAL A 86 -3.24 1.64 -8.93
CA VAL A 86 -2.68 2.23 -10.15
C VAL A 86 -2.27 1.17 -11.16
N LEU A 87 -1.72 0.03 -10.68
CA LEU A 87 -1.19 -1.03 -11.52
C LEU A 87 -2.28 -1.88 -12.21
N ILE A 88 -3.47 -1.97 -11.62
CA ILE A 88 -4.55 -2.82 -12.12
C ILE A 88 -5.25 -2.26 -13.35
N PHE A 89 -5.12 -0.95 -13.61
CA PHE A 89 -5.79 -0.25 -14.69
C PHE A 89 -4.81 0.33 -15.71
N ASP A 90 -5.23 0.34 -16.97
CA ASP A 90 -4.60 1.11 -18.05
C ASP A 90 -5.28 2.48 -18.13
N LYS A 91 -4.67 3.48 -17.48
CA LYS A 91 -5.24 4.84 -17.39
C LYS A 91 -5.34 5.57 -18.72
N GLU A 92 -4.61 5.14 -19.74
CA GLU A 92 -4.70 5.75 -21.08
C GLU A 92 -5.92 5.24 -21.86
N LYS A 93 -6.38 4.01 -21.53
CA LYS A 93 -7.48 3.35 -22.25
C LYS A 93 -8.75 3.23 -21.44
N GLN A 94 -8.69 3.40 -20.13
CA GLN A 94 -9.81 3.20 -19.22
C GLN A 94 -10.10 4.47 -18.44
N ASP A 95 -11.36 4.89 -18.41
CA ASP A 95 -11.82 6.01 -17.57
C ASP A 95 -12.01 5.53 -16.13
N VAL A 96 -10.91 5.58 -15.36
CA VAL A 96 -10.84 5.09 -13.98
C VAL A 96 -10.43 6.15 -12.97
N HIS A 97 -10.38 7.42 -13.40
CA HIS A 97 -9.97 8.56 -12.57
C HIS A 97 -8.65 8.28 -11.81
N SER A 98 -8.68 8.17 -10.48
CA SER A 98 -7.48 7.91 -9.70
C SER A 98 -7.12 6.41 -9.59
N GLY A 99 -7.88 5.53 -10.19
CA GLY A 99 -7.72 4.08 -10.05
C GLY A 99 -8.33 3.58 -8.74
N GLY A 100 -7.96 2.35 -8.35
CA GLY A 100 -8.52 1.70 -7.18
C GLY A 100 -9.64 0.73 -7.54
N SER A 101 -9.77 -0.36 -6.78
CA SER A 101 -10.79 -1.38 -7.03
C SER A 101 -11.33 -2.02 -5.74
N GLY A 102 -10.98 -1.47 -4.59
CA GLY A 102 -11.43 -1.94 -3.29
C GLY A 102 -10.65 -3.15 -2.76
N CYS A 103 -11.24 -3.89 -1.84
CA CYS A 103 -10.56 -4.89 -1.00
C CYS A 103 -9.87 -6.03 -1.76
N GLY A 104 -10.29 -6.35 -2.97
CA GLY A 104 -9.66 -7.38 -3.81
C GLY A 104 -8.44 -6.92 -4.61
N CYS A 105 -8.19 -5.61 -4.71
CA CYS A 105 -7.18 -5.02 -5.59
C CYS A 105 -5.77 -5.55 -5.30
N CYS A 106 -5.33 -5.43 -4.06
CA CYS A 106 -4.00 -5.86 -3.65
C CYS A 106 -3.76 -7.35 -3.96
N ALA A 107 -4.72 -8.21 -3.63
CA ALA A 107 -4.63 -9.65 -3.87
C ALA A 107 -4.55 -9.99 -5.36
N SER A 108 -5.36 -9.32 -6.18
CA SER A 108 -5.42 -9.54 -7.63
C SER A 108 -4.12 -9.12 -8.32
N VAL A 109 -3.63 -7.91 -8.04
CA VAL A 109 -2.37 -7.42 -8.60
C VAL A 109 -1.19 -8.26 -8.11
N PHE A 110 -1.19 -8.62 -6.82
CA PHE A 110 -0.15 -9.46 -6.28
C PHE A 110 -0.10 -10.82 -6.99
N SER A 111 -1.22 -11.56 -7.05
CA SER A 111 -1.28 -12.90 -7.63
C SER A 111 -1.05 -12.90 -9.14
N GLY A 112 -1.62 -11.92 -9.85
CA GLY A 112 -1.53 -11.83 -11.31
C GLY A 112 -0.20 -11.30 -11.83
N LEU A 113 0.39 -10.31 -11.16
CA LEU A 113 1.56 -9.59 -11.65
C LEU A 113 2.80 -9.83 -10.79
N LEU A 114 2.75 -9.39 -9.52
CA LEU A 114 3.95 -9.31 -8.68
C LEU A 114 4.53 -10.69 -8.35
N PHE A 115 3.69 -11.66 -8.05
CA PHE A 115 4.12 -13.03 -7.78
C PHE A 115 4.81 -13.67 -8.98
N ASN A 116 4.30 -13.43 -10.19
CA ASN A 116 4.93 -13.92 -11.41
C ASN A 116 6.28 -13.24 -11.65
N GLN A 117 6.42 -11.95 -11.38
CA GLN A 117 7.70 -11.24 -11.47
C GLN A 117 8.71 -11.75 -10.43
N LEU A 118 8.27 -12.08 -9.22
CA LEU A 118 9.10 -12.73 -8.20
C LEU A 118 9.54 -14.13 -8.64
N LYS A 119 8.64 -14.96 -9.16
CA LYS A 119 8.96 -16.30 -9.69
C LYS A 119 9.98 -16.24 -10.83
N GLN A 120 9.85 -15.26 -11.70
CA GLN A 120 10.76 -15.01 -12.82
C GLN A 120 12.07 -14.32 -12.39
N LYS A 121 12.23 -13.99 -11.10
CA LYS A 121 13.37 -13.25 -10.53
C LYS A 121 13.59 -11.86 -11.13
N LYS A 122 12.56 -11.27 -11.77
CA LYS A 122 12.57 -9.88 -12.24
C LYS A 122 12.54 -8.92 -11.06
N LEU A 123 11.78 -9.26 -10.02
CA LEU A 123 11.84 -8.67 -8.70
C LEU A 123 12.42 -9.70 -7.71
N LYS A 124 13.26 -9.25 -6.80
CA LYS A 124 13.90 -10.11 -5.79
C LYS A 124 13.47 -9.77 -4.38
N LYS A 125 13.19 -8.50 -4.12
CA LYS A 125 12.82 -7.95 -2.80
C LYS A 125 11.68 -6.95 -2.97
N ILE A 126 10.50 -7.30 -2.54
CA ILE A 126 9.36 -6.37 -2.54
C ILE A 126 8.84 -6.15 -1.12
N LEU A 127 8.41 -4.92 -0.86
CA LEU A 127 7.65 -4.56 0.32
C LEU A 127 6.21 -4.35 -0.13
N LEU A 128 5.31 -5.24 0.26
CA LEU A 128 3.88 -5.09 0.00
C LEU A 128 3.19 -4.55 1.24
N VAL A 129 2.44 -3.48 1.08
CA VAL A 129 1.75 -2.77 2.16
C VAL A 129 0.25 -2.84 1.90
N ALA A 130 -0.41 -3.84 2.45
CA ALA A 130 -1.86 -3.96 2.35
C ALA A 130 -2.53 -2.75 3.03
N THR A 131 -3.47 -2.13 2.35
CA THR A 131 -4.21 -0.97 2.82
C THR A 131 -5.67 -1.33 3.08
N GLY A 132 -6.25 -0.80 4.13
CA GLY A 132 -7.65 -1.03 4.48
C GLY A 132 -8.28 0.20 5.12
N ALA A 133 -9.58 0.33 4.95
CA ALA A 133 -10.39 1.38 5.54
C ALA A 133 -11.63 0.76 6.19
N LEU A 134 -11.85 1.11 7.45
CA LEU A 134 -13.06 0.74 8.17
C LEU A 134 -14.17 1.73 7.80
N THR A 135 -14.89 1.46 6.73
CA THR A 135 -16.06 2.22 6.35
C THR A 135 -17.32 1.57 6.89
N ASN A 136 -18.06 2.32 7.69
CA ASN A 136 -19.42 1.97 8.09
C ASN A 136 -20.37 3.04 7.55
N ALA A 137 -21.44 2.62 6.87
CA ALA A 137 -22.42 3.56 6.32
C ALA A 137 -23.00 4.49 7.39
N THR A 138 -23.24 4.00 8.59
CA THR A 138 -23.80 4.78 9.70
C THR A 138 -22.83 5.88 10.17
N THR A 139 -21.57 5.55 10.43
CA THR A 139 -20.57 6.51 10.89
C THR A 139 -20.23 7.55 9.82
N SER A 140 -20.19 7.14 8.56
CA SER A 140 -19.99 8.02 7.42
C SER A 140 -21.14 9.03 7.26
N GLN A 141 -22.40 8.59 7.41
CA GLN A 141 -23.58 9.46 7.38
C GLN A 141 -23.66 10.41 8.57
N GLN A 142 -23.11 10.04 9.72
CA GLN A 142 -23.01 10.88 10.91
C GLN A 142 -21.87 11.90 10.85
N GLY A 143 -21.07 11.88 9.79
CA GLY A 143 -19.94 12.79 9.61
C GLY A 143 -18.76 12.50 10.53
N GLU A 144 -18.66 11.28 11.02
CA GLU A 144 -17.51 10.82 11.81
C GLU A 144 -16.29 10.60 10.92
N SER A 145 -15.11 10.62 11.55
CA SER A 145 -13.86 10.31 10.86
C SER A 145 -13.79 8.82 10.46
N ILE A 146 -13.02 8.53 9.43
CA ILE A 146 -12.86 7.16 8.92
C ILE A 146 -11.51 6.61 9.37
N PRO A 147 -11.46 5.75 10.40
CA PRO A 147 -10.22 5.13 10.86
C PRO A 147 -9.61 4.24 9.78
N ARG A 148 -8.28 4.20 9.72
CA ARG A 148 -7.53 3.45 8.69
C ARG A 148 -6.53 2.51 9.32
N ASN A 149 -6.35 1.37 8.69
CA ASN A 149 -5.32 0.41 9.06
C ASN A 149 -4.49 0.03 7.84
N CYS A 150 -3.19 -0.12 8.04
CA CYS A 150 -2.30 -0.70 7.06
C CYS A 150 -1.40 -1.72 7.73
N SER A 151 -1.19 -2.85 7.09
CA SER A 151 -0.23 -3.85 7.53
C SER A 151 0.79 -4.10 6.44
N CYS A 152 2.05 -4.17 6.84
CA CYS A 152 3.17 -4.30 5.93
C CYS A 152 3.75 -5.71 5.98
N CYS A 153 3.96 -6.31 4.82
CA CYS A 153 4.68 -7.56 4.69
C CYS A 153 5.87 -7.38 3.75
N PHE A 154 7.05 -7.78 4.21
CA PHE A 154 8.25 -7.80 3.37
C PHE A 154 8.46 -9.18 2.75
N TYR A 155 8.71 -9.16 1.45
CA TYR A 155 8.92 -10.38 0.67
C TYR A 155 10.32 -10.43 0.06
N ARG A 156 11.01 -11.53 0.30
CA ARG A 156 12.22 -11.90 -0.42
C ARG A 156 11.95 -13.20 -1.16
N ASN A 157 11.61 -13.12 -2.44
CA ASN A 157 11.18 -14.26 -3.22
C ASN A 157 9.97 -15.01 -2.64
N LEU A 158 9.08 -14.37 -1.82
CA LEU A 158 7.81 -14.95 -1.33
C LEU A 158 6.84 -13.95 -0.70
N VAL A 159 5.63 -14.38 -0.57
CA VAL A 159 4.41 -13.67 -0.15
C VAL A 159 3.71 -14.34 1.01
N ILE A 160 3.11 -13.60 1.97
CA ILE A 160 1.88 -13.95 2.71
C ILE A 160 1.07 -12.71 3.07
N PHE A 161 -0.26 -12.88 3.03
CA PHE A 161 -1.26 -11.91 3.44
C PHE A 161 -1.59 -12.05 4.93
N TYR A 162 -1.89 -10.92 5.60
CA TYR A 162 -2.77 -10.90 6.76
C TYR A 162 -3.89 -9.89 6.53
N PHE A 163 -5.12 -10.40 6.63
CA PHE A 163 -6.33 -9.61 6.83
C PHE A 163 -6.61 -9.55 8.33
N LEU A 164 -6.80 -8.39 8.87
CA LEU A 164 -7.65 -8.13 10.02
C LEU A 164 -8.66 -7.09 9.64
#